data_5aa6e2214733247acd77319c594d5ba9
#
_entry.id   5aa6e2214733247acd77319c594d5ba9
#
_cell.length_a   1.000
_cell.length_b   1.000
_cell.length_c   1.000
_cell.angle_alpha   90.00
_cell.angle_beta   90.00
_cell.angle_gamma   90.00
#
_symmetry.space_group_name_H-M   'P 1'
#
loop_
_entity.id
_entity.type
_entity.pdbx_description
1 polymer ?
#
loop_
_entity_poly.entity_id
_entity_poly.type
_entity_poly.pdbx_seq_one_letter_code
_entity_poly.pdbx_strand_id
1 'polypeptide(L)'
;MPQDVHFDIPVDDPERAQQFYSQLFGWKMRKVSLPGYDYWLLRSAQDENLGGMLQRTSPGEYPVIFFPVPDIDAAVKKVTGSGGKVIAPKKTVPRAGYSAQVADTEGNIFGLWQNDPTAR
;
A
#
# COMPACT_ATOMS: atom_id res chain seq x y z
N MET A 1 0.55 -10.23 -4.55
CA MET A 1 0.58 -8.77 -4.37
C MET A 1 0.77 -8.10 -5.71
N PRO A 2 0.33 -6.87 -5.86
CA PRO A 2 0.34 -6.22 -7.18
C PRO A 2 1.74 -5.89 -7.67
N GLN A 3 1.92 -6.03 -8.99
CA GLN A 3 3.11 -5.54 -9.69
C GLN A 3 2.81 -4.24 -10.42
N ASP A 4 1.59 -3.75 -10.29
CA ASP A 4 1.12 -2.51 -10.90
C ASP A 4 0.96 -1.44 -9.82
N VAL A 5 0.66 -0.21 -10.25
CA VAL A 5 0.30 0.85 -9.33
C VAL A 5 -0.93 0.39 -8.52
N HIS A 6 -0.86 0.55 -7.21
CA HIS A 6 -1.98 0.20 -6.34
C HIS A 6 -2.10 1.24 -5.23
N PHE A 7 -3.19 1.17 -4.45
CA PHE A 7 -3.39 2.08 -3.34
C PHE A 7 -3.75 1.31 -2.08
N ASP A 8 -3.41 1.89 -0.93
CA ASP A 8 -3.84 1.40 0.36
C ASP A 8 -4.72 2.46 1.01
N ILE A 9 -5.89 2.04 1.51
CA ILE A 9 -6.87 2.92 2.13
C ILE A 9 -6.91 2.63 3.62
N PRO A 10 -6.52 3.60 4.49
CA PRO A 10 -6.70 3.44 5.92
C PRO A 10 -8.16 3.68 6.30
N VAL A 11 -8.69 2.82 7.17
CA VAL A 11 -10.11 2.89 7.59
C VAL A 11 -10.21 2.72 9.10
N ASP A 12 -11.24 3.30 9.69
CA ASP A 12 -11.51 3.15 11.12
C ASP A 12 -12.33 1.91 11.42
N ASP A 13 -13.28 1.58 10.54
CA ASP A 13 -14.15 0.41 10.68
C ASP A 13 -14.15 -0.36 9.37
N PRO A 14 -13.38 -1.46 9.28
CA PRO A 14 -13.26 -2.22 8.04
C PRO A 14 -14.59 -2.78 7.51
N GLU A 15 -15.50 -3.22 8.39
CA GLU A 15 -16.80 -3.75 7.94
C GLU A 15 -17.65 -2.65 7.32
N ARG A 16 -17.69 -1.49 7.94
CA ARG A 16 -18.45 -0.35 7.42
C ARG A 16 -17.87 0.12 6.09
N ALA A 17 -16.55 0.22 5.99
CA ALA A 17 -15.87 0.61 4.76
C ALA A 17 -16.12 -0.41 3.65
N GLN A 18 -16.06 -1.70 3.98
CA GLN A 18 -16.31 -2.77 3.02
C GLN A 18 -17.72 -2.65 2.42
N GLN A 19 -18.72 -2.43 3.26
CA GLN A 19 -20.10 -2.26 2.78
C GLN A 19 -20.21 -1.05 1.87
N PHE A 20 -19.60 0.05 2.23
CA PHE A 20 -19.64 1.28 1.45
C PHE A 20 -19.06 1.06 0.05
N TYR A 21 -17.85 0.54 -0.04
CA TYR A 21 -17.16 0.37 -1.31
C TYR A 21 -17.80 -0.75 -2.16
N SER A 22 -18.31 -1.80 -1.53
CA SER A 22 -19.00 -2.87 -2.25
C SER A 22 -20.28 -2.37 -2.89
N GLN A 23 -21.05 -1.56 -2.17
CA GLN A 23 -22.29 -0.99 -2.69
C GLN A 23 -22.03 0.03 -3.79
N LEU A 24 -20.98 0.84 -3.62
CA LEU A 24 -20.69 1.92 -4.57
C LEU A 24 -20.05 1.40 -5.86
N PHE A 25 -19.08 0.51 -5.75
CA PHE A 25 -18.26 0.09 -6.90
C PHE A 25 -18.36 -1.41 -7.22
N GLY A 26 -18.98 -2.20 -6.36
CA GLY A 26 -18.96 -3.65 -6.51
C GLY A 26 -17.59 -4.27 -6.19
N TRP A 27 -16.76 -3.57 -5.43
CA TRP A 27 -15.44 -4.10 -5.05
C TRP A 27 -15.56 -5.33 -4.18
N LYS A 28 -14.61 -6.26 -4.38
CA LYS A 28 -14.49 -7.48 -3.60
C LYS A 28 -13.31 -7.36 -2.66
N MET A 29 -13.46 -7.91 -1.47
CA MET A 29 -12.41 -7.82 -0.45
C MET A 29 -12.14 -9.18 0.15
N ARG A 30 -10.86 -9.45 0.43
CA ARG A 30 -10.44 -10.68 1.09
C ARG A 30 -9.46 -10.34 2.20
N LYS A 31 -9.81 -10.72 3.43
CA LYS A 31 -8.96 -10.48 4.59
C LYS A 31 -7.75 -11.40 4.57
N VAL A 32 -6.58 -10.82 4.82
CA VAL A 32 -5.32 -11.54 4.99
C VAL A 32 -4.73 -11.09 6.33
N SER A 33 -4.39 -12.05 7.19
CA SER A 33 -3.75 -11.74 8.46
C SER A 33 -2.23 -11.71 8.25
N LEU A 34 -1.62 -10.58 8.52
CA LEU A 34 -0.18 -10.37 8.45
C LEU A 34 0.38 -10.24 9.87
N PRO A 35 1.71 -10.38 10.06
CA PRO A 35 2.29 -10.18 11.40
C PRO A 35 1.96 -8.79 11.95
N GLY A 36 1.17 -8.74 13.02
CA GLY A 36 0.85 -7.50 13.72
C GLY A 36 -0.34 -6.71 13.17
N TYR A 37 -0.92 -7.10 12.04
CA TYR A 37 -2.09 -6.39 11.50
C TYR A 37 -2.84 -7.22 10.47
N ASP A 38 -4.09 -6.83 10.22
CA ASP A 38 -4.92 -7.42 9.17
C ASP A 38 -4.91 -6.50 7.94
N TYR A 39 -5.03 -7.11 6.76
CA TYR A 39 -5.03 -6.41 5.50
C TYR A 39 -6.13 -7.00 4.62
N TRP A 40 -6.92 -6.14 4.00
CA TRP A 40 -7.99 -6.57 3.09
C TRP A 40 -7.56 -6.30 1.66
N LEU A 41 -7.35 -7.36 0.89
CA LEU A 41 -7.05 -7.23 -0.53
C LEU A 41 -8.28 -6.72 -1.26
N LEU A 42 -8.11 -5.67 -2.05
CA LEU A 42 -9.18 -5.05 -2.83
C LEU A 42 -9.09 -5.47 -4.28
N ARG A 43 -10.21 -5.93 -4.82
CA ARG A 43 -10.35 -6.22 -6.24
C ARG A 43 -11.57 -5.51 -6.79
N SER A 44 -11.50 -5.07 -8.06
CA SER A 44 -12.64 -4.48 -8.73
C SER A 44 -13.72 -5.53 -9.00
N ALA A 45 -14.90 -5.09 -9.43
CA ALA A 45 -15.98 -6.00 -9.85
C ALA A 45 -15.53 -6.93 -10.98
N GLN A 46 -14.55 -6.52 -11.79
CA GLN A 46 -13.96 -7.31 -12.87
C GLN A 46 -12.73 -8.10 -12.41
N ASP A 47 -12.53 -8.19 -11.11
CA ASP A 47 -11.44 -8.96 -10.48
C ASP A 47 -10.04 -8.41 -10.74
N GLU A 48 -9.92 -7.11 -11.02
CA GLU A 48 -8.65 -6.42 -11.14
C GLU A 48 -8.11 -6.06 -9.74
N ASN A 49 -6.82 -6.23 -9.53
CA ASN A 49 -6.17 -5.88 -8.27
C ASN A 49 -6.08 -4.37 -8.12
N LEU A 50 -6.60 -3.85 -7.01
CA LEU A 50 -6.59 -2.40 -6.75
C LEU A 50 -5.64 -2.01 -5.62
N GLY A 51 -5.28 -2.97 -4.77
CA GLY A 51 -4.46 -2.69 -3.59
C GLY A 51 -5.10 -3.24 -2.34
N GLY A 52 -5.22 -2.42 -1.32
CA GLY A 52 -5.73 -2.90 -0.06
C GLY A 52 -6.33 -1.85 0.84
N MET A 53 -6.87 -2.34 1.94
CA MET A 53 -7.48 -1.55 2.99
C MET A 53 -6.93 -2.07 4.31
N LEU A 54 -6.65 -1.17 5.24
CA LEU A 54 -6.13 -1.56 6.55
C LEU A 54 -6.61 -0.61 7.64
N GLN A 55 -6.54 -1.08 8.88
CA GLN A 55 -6.96 -0.30 10.05
C GLN A 55 -6.11 0.96 10.17
N ARG A 56 -6.77 2.11 10.36
CA ARG A 56 -6.07 3.36 10.65
C ARG A 56 -5.39 3.25 12.01
N THR A 57 -4.13 3.64 12.09
CA THR A 57 -3.35 3.59 13.33
C THR A 57 -3.10 4.96 13.95
N SER A 58 -3.22 6.03 13.16
CA SER A 58 -3.09 7.40 13.68
C SER A 58 -4.03 8.35 12.95
N PRO A 59 -4.46 9.40 13.63
CA PRO A 59 -5.30 10.43 13.00
C PRO A 59 -4.56 11.07 11.83
N GLY A 60 -5.29 11.39 10.77
CA GLY A 60 -4.72 12.08 9.61
C GLY A 60 -4.11 11.18 8.57
N GLU A 61 -4.09 9.88 8.77
CA GLU A 61 -3.72 8.96 7.69
C GLU A 61 -4.76 9.03 6.58
N TYR A 62 -4.28 8.96 5.33
CA TYR A 62 -5.12 9.02 4.14
C TYR A 62 -4.59 8.02 3.11
N PRO A 63 -5.34 7.77 2.01
CA PRO A 63 -4.91 6.80 1.00
C PRO A 63 -3.54 7.11 0.44
N VAL A 64 -2.72 6.07 0.28
CA VAL A 64 -1.37 6.18 -0.28
C VAL A 64 -1.31 5.40 -1.58
N ILE A 65 -0.78 6.03 -2.63
CA ILE A 65 -0.55 5.37 -3.91
C ILE A 65 0.85 4.77 -3.89
N PHE A 66 0.94 3.47 -4.22
CA PHE A 66 2.20 2.74 -4.29
C PHE A 66 2.58 2.50 -5.74
N PHE A 67 3.84 2.83 -6.06
CA PHE A 67 4.41 2.61 -7.39
C PHE A 67 5.38 1.44 -7.35
N PRO A 68 5.26 0.49 -8.29
CA PRO A 68 6.17 -0.66 -8.31
C PRO A 68 7.56 -0.25 -8.77
N VAL A 69 8.58 -0.81 -8.11
CA VAL A 69 9.98 -0.60 -8.47
C VAL A 69 10.69 -1.95 -8.49
N PRO A 70 11.70 -2.13 -9.34
CA PRO A 70 12.42 -3.40 -9.39
C PRO A 70 13.36 -3.61 -8.20
N ASP A 71 13.85 -2.53 -7.59
CA ASP A 71 14.78 -2.56 -6.47
C ASP A 71 14.48 -1.40 -5.53
N ILE A 72 13.87 -1.71 -4.39
CA ILE A 72 13.41 -0.67 -3.47
C ILE A 72 14.58 0.10 -2.83
N ASP A 73 15.69 -0.57 -2.55
CA ASP A 73 16.84 0.11 -1.94
C ASP A 73 17.45 1.13 -2.92
N ALA A 74 17.56 0.76 -4.19
CA ALA A 74 18.04 1.67 -5.23
C ALA A 74 17.05 2.82 -5.44
N ALA A 75 15.74 2.54 -5.41
CA ALA A 75 14.71 3.56 -5.58
C ALA A 75 14.72 4.57 -4.45
N VAL A 76 14.87 4.12 -3.20
CA VAL A 76 14.96 5.00 -2.03
C VAL A 76 16.17 5.93 -2.13
N LYS A 77 17.32 5.40 -2.57
CA LYS A 77 18.50 6.22 -2.79
C LYS A 77 18.27 7.30 -3.85
N LYS A 78 17.57 6.96 -4.93
CA LYS A 78 17.23 7.94 -5.97
C LYS A 78 16.30 9.02 -5.45
N VAL A 79 15.34 8.66 -4.60
CA VAL A 79 14.43 9.65 -4.00
C VAL A 79 15.23 10.70 -3.24
N THR A 80 16.12 10.28 -2.33
CA THR A 80 16.91 11.21 -1.54
C THR A 80 17.90 11.99 -2.39
N GLY A 81 18.50 11.36 -3.39
CA GLY A 81 19.41 12.02 -4.33
C GLY A 81 18.73 13.01 -5.28
N SER A 82 17.42 12.94 -5.40
CA SER A 82 16.63 13.81 -6.28
C SER A 82 15.83 14.88 -5.52
N GLY A 83 16.12 15.08 -4.24
CA GLY A 83 15.48 16.11 -3.42
C GLY A 83 14.26 15.66 -2.64
N GLY A 84 13.89 14.40 -2.73
CA GLY A 84 12.81 13.84 -1.93
C GLY A 84 13.27 13.42 -0.54
N LYS A 85 12.35 12.84 0.23
CA LYS A 85 12.62 12.40 1.61
C LYS A 85 12.02 11.03 1.86
N VAL A 86 12.64 10.26 2.77
CA VAL A 86 12.06 9.03 3.29
C VAL A 86 11.12 9.39 4.44
N ILE A 87 9.87 8.96 4.33
CA ILE A 87 8.85 9.19 5.37
C ILE A 87 8.72 7.96 6.27
N ALA A 88 8.62 6.77 5.67
CA ALA A 88 8.64 5.51 6.38
C ALA A 88 9.66 4.59 5.70
N PRO A 89 10.63 4.07 6.46
CA PRO A 89 11.69 3.26 5.87
C PRO A 89 11.18 1.93 5.34
N LYS A 90 12.04 1.23 4.61
CA LYS A 90 11.75 -0.08 4.05
C LYS A 90 11.16 -1.02 5.10
N LYS A 91 10.03 -1.62 4.76
CA LYS A 91 9.32 -2.59 5.58
C LYS A 91 9.13 -3.87 4.79
N THR A 92 9.37 -5.00 5.42
CA THR A 92 9.13 -6.30 4.80
C THR A 92 7.68 -6.72 5.01
N VAL A 93 7.02 -7.11 3.90
CA VAL A 93 5.74 -7.83 3.95
C VAL A 93 6.07 -9.27 3.59
N PRO A 94 6.08 -10.19 4.59
CA PRO A 94 6.56 -11.56 4.36
C PRO A 94 5.86 -12.24 3.19
N ARG A 95 6.65 -12.86 2.34
CA ARG A 95 6.18 -13.62 1.17
C ARG A 95 5.45 -12.78 0.13
N ALA A 96 5.55 -11.46 0.21
CA ALA A 96 4.90 -10.54 -0.72
C ALA A 96 5.91 -9.54 -1.30
N GLY A 97 6.67 -8.84 -0.46
CA GLY A 97 7.64 -7.88 -0.95
C GLY A 97 8.08 -6.88 0.11
N TYR A 98 8.49 -5.72 -0.38
CA TYR A 98 8.99 -4.63 0.46
C TYR A 98 8.28 -3.33 0.11
N SER A 99 7.96 -2.55 1.12
CA SER A 99 7.35 -1.23 0.94
C SER A 99 8.15 -0.15 1.63
N ALA A 100 8.02 1.06 1.14
CA ALA A 100 8.54 2.26 1.79
C ALA A 100 7.64 3.43 1.42
N GLN A 101 7.60 4.45 2.27
CA GLN A 101 6.89 5.67 1.95
C GLN A 101 7.87 6.81 1.86
N VAL A 102 7.70 7.64 0.85
CA VAL A 102 8.61 8.75 0.53
C VAL A 102 7.79 9.99 0.19
N ALA A 103 8.47 11.13 0.18
CA ALA A 103 7.87 12.38 -0.29
C ALA A 103 8.65 12.89 -1.49
N ASP A 104 7.92 13.48 -2.44
CA ASP A 104 8.54 14.15 -3.57
C ASP A 104 9.06 15.55 -3.17
N THR A 105 9.55 16.32 -4.12
CA THR A 105 10.07 17.67 -3.87
C THR A 105 8.98 18.66 -3.49
N GLU A 106 7.72 18.31 -3.70
CA GLU A 106 6.55 19.18 -3.44
C GLU A 106 5.82 18.80 -2.15
N GLY A 107 6.37 17.82 -1.41
CA GLY A 107 5.78 17.37 -0.14
C GLY A 107 4.68 16.32 -0.29
N ASN A 108 4.46 15.80 -1.49
CA ASN A 108 3.47 14.74 -1.69
C ASN A 108 4.05 13.40 -1.27
N ILE A 109 3.27 12.66 -0.46
CA ILE A 109 3.67 11.36 0.06
C ILE A 109 3.11 10.27 -0.86
N PHE A 110 3.96 9.32 -1.22
CA PHE A 110 3.57 8.14 -1.98
C PHE A 110 4.40 6.95 -1.53
N GLY A 111 4.01 5.76 -1.98
CA GLY A 111 4.69 4.53 -1.62
C GLY A 111 5.51 3.96 -2.76
N LEU A 112 6.53 3.18 -2.38
CA LEU A 112 7.31 2.35 -3.28
C LEU A 112 7.05 0.90 -2.91
N TRP A 113 6.91 0.04 -3.89
CA TRP A 113 6.67 -1.38 -3.70
C TRP A 113 7.60 -2.21 -4.56
N GLN A 114 8.33 -3.14 -3.95
CA GLN A 114 9.08 -4.16 -4.66
C GLN A 114 8.39 -5.50 -4.43
N ASN A 115 7.90 -6.12 -5.51
CA ASN A 115 7.28 -7.43 -5.42
C ASN A 115 8.37 -8.50 -5.27
N ASP A 116 8.30 -9.29 -4.20
CA ASP A 116 9.27 -10.36 -3.94
C ASP A 116 8.60 -11.46 -3.11
N PRO A 117 8.20 -12.59 -3.74
CA PRO A 117 7.55 -13.67 -3.02
C PRO A 117 8.46 -14.37 -2.01
N THR A 118 9.77 -14.10 -2.04
CA THR A 118 10.74 -14.66 -1.08
C THR A 118 11.05 -13.72 0.08
N ALA A 119 10.39 -12.57 0.17
CA ALA A 119 10.63 -11.59 1.22
C ALA A 119 10.38 -12.18 2.61
N ARG A 120 11.24 -11.81 3.56
CA ARG A 120 11.19 -12.30 4.95
C ARG A 120 11.39 -11.19 5.96
#